data_1daf3cb56906383a3797d0162035da28
#
_entry.id   1daf3cb56906383a3797d0162035da28
#
_cell.length_a   1.000
_cell.length_b   1.000
_cell.length_c   1.000
_cell.angle_alpha   90.00
_cell.angle_beta   90.00
_cell.angle_gamma   90.00
#
_symmetry.space_group_name_H-M   'P 1'
#
loop_
_entity.id
_entity.type
_entity.pdbx_description
1 polymer ?
#
loop_
_entity_poly.entity_id
_entity_poly.type
_entity_poly.pdbx_seq_one_letter_code
_entity_poly.pdbx_strand_id
1 'polypeptide(L)'
;EVILNGQRIDGKKPFEINRMGLSRSFQITNIFPNLSVFENLRCGVLWSMGYKYTFLRFLSNLDDANERAKQLMEMIKLDKKRDTLAVNLTYAEQRALEIGVTIAGGANVVLLDDPTAGMSRSETTRFIHLIKEVTEGRTLLTVEHDMGVVFGLADKIAVVVYGEVIAFDTPDKVRANARVQEAYLGSAVADAQAGGH
;
A
#
# COMPACT_ATOMS: atom_id res chain seq x y z
N GLU A 1 19.06 6.48 11.44
CA GLU A 1 17.98 6.80 12.39
C GLU A 1 16.67 6.98 11.63
N VAL A 2 15.60 6.36 12.12
CA VAL A 2 14.23 6.50 11.55
C VAL A 2 13.32 7.09 12.63
N ILE A 3 12.66 8.19 12.29
CA ILE A 3 11.78 8.94 13.19
C ILE A 3 10.36 8.94 12.62
N LEU A 4 9.38 8.54 13.44
CA LEU A 4 7.96 8.57 13.13
C LEU A 4 7.26 9.50 14.15
N ASN A 5 6.61 10.56 13.66
CA ASN A 5 5.92 11.53 14.52
C ASN A 5 6.77 12.05 15.71
N GLY A 6 8.06 12.34 15.46
CA GLY A 6 9.00 12.81 16.47
C GLY A 6 9.54 11.74 17.41
N GLN A 7 9.19 10.48 17.22
CA GLN A 7 9.68 9.36 18.03
C GLN A 7 10.56 8.43 17.20
N ARG A 8 11.69 8.05 17.77
CA ARG A 8 12.62 7.08 17.17
C ARG A 8 12.01 5.68 17.14
N ILE A 9 12.04 5.02 15.98
CA ILE A 9 11.46 3.69 15.77
C ILE A 9 12.49 2.61 15.47
N ASP A 10 13.78 2.95 15.34
CA ASP A 10 14.85 1.96 15.12
C ASP A 10 14.84 0.90 16.23
N GLY A 11 14.93 -0.36 15.82
CA GLY A 11 14.97 -1.51 16.72
C GLY A 11 13.64 -1.87 17.38
N LYS A 12 12.55 -1.12 17.13
CA LYS A 12 11.22 -1.48 17.59
C LYS A 12 10.66 -2.66 16.79
N LYS A 13 9.81 -3.46 17.42
CA LYS A 13 9.14 -4.58 16.76
C LYS A 13 8.05 -4.06 15.79
N PRO A 14 7.77 -4.76 14.68
CA PRO A 14 6.78 -4.31 13.68
C PRO A 14 5.41 -3.98 14.27
N PHE A 15 4.92 -4.75 15.23
CA PHE A 15 3.64 -4.48 15.87
C PHE A 15 3.63 -3.22 16.73
N GLU A 16 4.77 -2.82 17.30
CA GLU A 16 4.93 -1.58 18.07
C GLU A 16 4.89 -0.40 17.11
N ILE A 17 5.61 -0.49 15.99
CA ILE A 17 5.62 0.54 14.93
C ILE A 17 4.23 0.72 14.35
N ASN A 18 3.51 -0.37 14.10
CA ASN A 18 2.13 -0.31 13.61
C ASN A 18 1.21 0.45 14.57
N ARG A 19 1.33 0.22 15.87
CA ARG A 19 0.58 0.97 16.90
C ARG A 19 0.95 2.45 16.99
N MET A 20 2.14 2.80 16.54
CA MET A 20 2.58 4.21 16.45
C MET A 20 2.02 4.92 15.20
N GLY A 21 1.24 4.22 14.38
CA GLY A 21 0.54 4.78 13.23
C GLY A 21 1.22 4.59 11.89
N LEU A 22 2.14 3.63 11.75
CA LEU A 22 2.74 3.27 10.47
C LEU A 22 2.32 1.85 10.08
N SER A 23 1.73 1.69 8.90
CA SER A 23 1.44 0.40 8.29
C SER A 23 2.21 0.21 6.99
N ARG A 24 2.57 -1.04 6.70
CA ARG A 24 3.27 -1.42 5.46
C ARG A 24 2.54 -2.56 4.77
N SER A 25 2.32 -2.42 3.45
CA SER A 25 2.05 -3.57 2.59
C SER A 25 3.35 -4.24 2.18
N PHE A 26 3.26 -5.48 1.73
CA PHE A 26 4.41 -6.23 1.24
C PHE A 26 4.29 -6.46 -0.26
N GLN A 27 5.42 -6.69 -0.94
CA GLN A 27 5.45 -7.01 -2.36
C GLN A 27 4.68 -8.31 -2.68
N ILE A 28 4.73 -9.29 -1.78
CA ILE A 28 3.89 -10.50 -1.82
C ILE A 28 2.64 -10.25 -1.03
N THR A 29 1.47 -10.45 -1.65
CA THR A 29 0.16 -10.26 -1.04
C THR A 29 0.01 -11.02 0.28
N ASN A 30 -0.22 -10.31 1.37
CA ASN A 30 -0.32 -10.87 2.71
C ASN A 30 -1.76 -10.78 3.25
N ILE A 31 -2.63 -11.62 2.69
CA ILE A 31 -4.04 -11.77 3.08
C ILE A 31 -4.31 -13.20 3.55
N PHE A 32 -5.40 -13.42 4.24
CA PHE A 32 -5.86 -14.75 4.62
C PHE A 32 -6.68 -15.37 3.46
N PRO A 33 -6.10 -16.30 2.67
CA PRO A 33 -6.69 -16.75 1.41
C PRO A 33 -8.02 -17.50 1.61
N ASN A 34 -8.18 -18.20 2.73
CA ASN A 34 -9.36 -18.99 3.08
C ASN A 34 -10.42 -18.20 3.89
N LEU A 35 -10.21 -16.92 4.12
CA LEU A 35 -11.20 -16.03 4.68
C LEU A 35 -11.86 -15.20 3.58
N SER A 36 -13.10 -14.79 3.80
CA SER A 36 -13.82 -13.89 2.90
C SER A 36 -13.19 -12.48 2.90
N VAL A 37 -13.56 -11.65 1.93
CA VAL A 37 -13.18 -10.22 1.89
C VAL A 37 -13.54 -9.53 3.20
N PHE A 38 -14.79 -9.74 3.66
CA PHE A 38 -15.26 -9.13 4.91
C PHE A 38 -14.45 -9.60 6.14
N GLU A 39 -14.16 -10.89 6.24
CA GLU A 39 -13.41 -11.44 7.37
C GLU A 39 -11.96 -10.96 7.40
N ASN A 40 -11.31 -10.84 6.24
CA ASN A 40 -9.97 -10.26 6.14
C ASN A 40 -9.94 -8.82 6.69
N LEU A 41 -10.86 -7.96 6.23
CA LEU A 41 -10.96 -6.57 6.68
C LEU A 41 -11.29 -6.49 8.17
N ARG A 42 -12.24 -7.32 8.64
CA ARG A 42 -12.59 -7.38 10.06
C ARG A 42 -11.42 -7.77 10.94
N CYS A 43 -10.57 -8.72 10.52
CA CYS A 43 -9.35 -9.06 11.25
C CYS A 43 -8.43 -7.85 11.43
N GLY A 44 -8.24 -7.03 10.39
CA GLY A 44 -7.47 -5.79 10.46
C GLY A 44 -8.09 -4.77 11.43
N VAL A 45 -9.41 -4.63 11.41
CA VAL A 45 -10.15 -3.68 12.25
C VAL A 45 -10.11 -4.07 13.73
N LEU A 46 -10.34 -5.35 14.04
CA LEU A 46 -10.42 -5.84 15.42
C LEU A 46 -9.19 -5.49 16.24
N TRP A 47 -8.01 -5.58 15.62
CA TRP A 47 -6.76 -5.25 16.28
C TRP A 47 -6.66 -3.77 16.65
N SER A 48 -7.09 -2.87 15.77
CA SER A 48 -7.04 -1.42 15.98
C SER A 48 -8.02 -0.94 17.03
N MET A 49 -9.19 -1.58 17.12
CA MET A 49 -10.24 -1.24 18.09
C MET A 49 -10.01 -1.85 19.49
N GLY A 50 -8.89 -2.53 19.71
CA GLY A 50 -8.51 -3.06 21.01
C GLY A 50 -9.16 -4.37 21.42
N TYR A 51 -9.85 -5.04 20.50
CA TYR A 51 -10.48 -6.37 20.73
C TYR A 51 -9.46 -7.50 20.77
N LYS A 52 -8.44 -7.40 21.63
CA LYS A 52 -7.26 -8.28 21.58
C LYS A 52 -7.52 -9.72 22.03
N TYR A 53 -8.41 -9.97 22.98
CA TYR A 53 -8.65 -11.29 23.60
C TYR A 53 -10.10 -11.42 24.10
N THR A 54 -11.09 -11.01 23.33
CA THR A 54 -12.49 -11.05 23.71
C THR A 54 -13.07 -12.44 23.45
N PHE A 55 -12.63 -13.44 24.19
CA PHE A 55 -13.13 -14.84 24.10
C PHE A 55 -14.60 -15.00 24.46
N LEU A 56 -15.21 -14.01 25.10
CA LEU A 56 -16.60 -14.06 25.59
C LEU A 56 -17.61 -13.36 24.68
N ARG A 57 -17.20 -12.71 23.58
CA ARG A 57 -18.09 -12.08 22.61
C ARG A 57 -18.04 -12.80 21.27
N PHE A 58 -19.21 -13.17 20.76
CA PHE A 58 -19.32 -13.64 19.37
C PHE A 58 -18.93 -12.50 18.42
N LEU A 59 -18.11 -12.80 17.40
CA LEU A 59 -17.66 -11.83 16.39
C LEU A 59 -18.82 -11.14 15.67
N SER A 60 -19.99 -11.81 15.56
CA SER A 60 -21.23 -11.25 15.00
C SER A 60 -21.80 -10.07 15.80
N ASN A 61 -21.46 -9.96 17.09
CA ASN A 61 -22.01 -8.94 18.00
C ASN A 61 -21.05 -7.75 18.20
N LEU A 62 -20.06 -7.59 17.30
CA LEU A 62 -19.14 -6.47 17.29
C LEU A 62 -19.57 -5.48 16.20
N ASP A 63 -20.70 -4.79 16.43
CA ASP A 63 -21.37 -3.94 15.43
C ASP A 63 -20.47 -2.83 14.90
N ASP A 64 -19.67 -2.21 15.78
CA ASP A 64 -18.69 -1.17 15.46
C ASP A 64 -17.58 -1.69 14.52
N ALA A 65 -17.01 -2.86 14.81
CA ALA A 65 -15.98 -3.48 13.98
C ALA A 65 -16.56 -3.98 12.63
N ASN A 66 -17.78 -4.52 12.66
CA ASN A 66 -18.47 -4.97 11.45
C ASN A 66 -18.80 -3.79 10.54
N GLU A 67 -19.25 -2.66 11.10
CA GLU A 67 -19.57 -1.45 10.34
C GLU A 67 -18.29 -0.85 9.73
N ARG A 68 -17.21 -0.79 10.51
CA ARG A 68 -15.92 -0.32 10.00
C ARG A 68 -15.38 -1.20 8.86
N ALA A 69 -15.52 -2.53 8.98
CA ALA A 69 -15.14 -3.46 7.92
C ALA A 69 -15.97 -3.25 6.64
N LYS A 70 -17.27 -2.95 6.75
CA LYS A 70 -18.13 -2.61 5.59
C LYS A 70 -17.65 -1.31 4.90
N GLN A 71 -17.39 -0.25 5.67
CA GLN A 71 -16.89 1.01 5.13
C GLN A 71 -15.58 0.82 4.36
N LEU A 72 -14.65 0.01 4.91
CA LEU A 72 -13.40 -0.30 4.23
C LEU A 72 -13.66 -1.09 2.93
N MET A 73 -14.59 -2.05 2.95
CA MET A 73 -14.94 -2.86 1.79
C MET A 73 -15.50 -1.99 0.65
N GLU A 74 -16.36 -1.02 0.97
CA GLU A 74 -16.87 -0.02 0.01
C GLU A 74 -15.75 0.86 -0.53
N MET A 75 -14.88 1.34 0.35
CA MET A 75 -13.73 2.18 -0.01
C MET A 75 -12.80 1.49 -1.02
N ILE A 76 -12.52 0.19 -0.83
CA ILE A 76 -11.70 -0.60 -1.76
C ILE A 76 -12.48 -1.19 -2.94
N LYS A 77 -13.78 -0.84 -3.10
CA LYS A 77 -14.67 -1.28 -4.20
C LYS A 77 -14.88 -2.81 -4.26
N LEU A 78 -14.90 -3.48 -3.13
CA LEU A 78 -15.16 -4.92 -3.01
C LEU A 78 -16.48 -5.26 -2.29
N ASP A 79 -17.40 -4.28 -2.16
CA ASP A 79 -18.71 -4.42 -1.52
C ASP A 79 -19.53 -5.58 -2.07
N LYS A 80 -19.51 -5.79 -3.39
CA LYS A 80 -20.23 -6.89 -4.07
C LYS A 80 -19.59 -8.26 -3.88
N LYS A 81 -18.41 -8.34 -3.30
CA LYS A 81 -17.65 -9.57 -3.08
C LYS A 81 -17.45 -9.91 -1.61
N ARG A 82 -18.33 -9.40 -0.75
CA ARG A 82 -18.29 -9.54 0.70
C ARG A 82 -17.91 -10.94 1.18
N ASP A 83 -18.63 -11.93 0.69
CA ASP A 83 -18.52 -13.32 1.13
C ASP A 83 -17.64 -14.19 0.21
N THR A 84 -16.99 -13.56 -0.79
CA THR A 84 -16.02 -14.22 -1.66
C THR A 84 -14.74 -14.49 -0.89
N LEU A 85 -14.25 -15.74 -0.95
CA LEU A 85 -12.94 -16.09 -0.38
C LEU A 85 -11.83 -15.32 -1.10
N ALA A 86 -10.84 -14.84 -0.36
CA ALA A 86 -9.76 -14.04 -0.91
C ALA A 86 -8.95 -14.77 -1.99
N VAL A 87 -8.82 -16.09 -1.90
CA VAL A 87 -8.17 -16.93 -2.93
C VAL A 87 -8.90 -16.89 -4.29
N ASN A 88 -10.20 -16.59 -4.31
CA ASN A 88 -11.02 -16.54 -5.52
C ASN A 88 -11.11 -15.14 -6.15
N LEU A 89 -10.43 -14.17 -5.57
CA LEU A 89 -10.30 -12.82 -6.14
C LEU A 89 -9.28 -12.79 -7.27
N THR A 90 -9.48 -11.88 -8.23
CA THR A 90 -8.43 -11.55 -9.20
C THR A 90 -7.23 -10.93 -8.50
N TYR A 91 -6.08 -10.93 -9.16
CA TYR A 91 -4.85 -10.35 -8.59
C TYR A 91 -5.04 -8.88 -8.14
N ALA A 92 -5.62 -8.05 -8.99
CA ALA A 92 -5.90 -6.64 -8.67
C ALA A 92 -6.85 -6.49 -7.47
N GLU A 93 -7.85 -7.38 -7.31
CA GLU A 93 -8.75 -7.39 -6.16
C GLU A 93 -8.06 -7.86 -4.88
N GLN A 94 -7.15 -8.82 -4.97
CA GLN A 94 -6.34 -9.24 -3.82
C GLN A 94 -5.45 -8.10 -3.35
N ARG A 95 -4.83 -7.33 -4.27
CA ARG A 95 -4.05 -6.14 -3.95
C ARG A 95 -4.91 -5.03 -3.33
N ALA A 96 -6.13 -4.82 -3.83
CA ALA A 96 -7.08 -3.89 -3.22
C ALA A 96 -7.46 -4.31 -1.79
N LEU A 97 -7.72 -5.61 -1.58
CA LEU A 97 -8.00 -6.16 -0.25
C LEU A 97 -6.82 -5.98 0.71
N GLU A 98 -5.59 -6.21 0.24
CA GLU A 98 -4.37 -6.01 1.04
C GLU A 98 -4.23 -4.55 1.49
N ILE A 99 -4.46 -3.59 0.59
CA ILE A 99 -4.48 -2.16 0.97
C ILE A 99 -5.56 -1.90 2.03
N GLY A 100 -6.76 -2.44 1.84
CA GLY A 100 -7.85 -2.34 2.81
C GLY A 100 -7.44 -2.84 4.20
N VAL A 101 -6.80 -4.01 4.28
CA VAL A 101 -6.27 -4.57 5.54
C VAL A 101 -5.16 -3.67 6.12
N THR A 102 -4.26 -3.15 5.27
CA THR A 102 -3.16 -2.26 5.68
C THR A 102 -3.68 -0.98 6.35
N ILE A 103 -4.74 -0.37 5.80
CA ILE A 103 -5.31 0.86 6.37
C ILE A 103 -6.35 0.61 7.47
N ALA A 104 -6.82 -0.62 7.64
CA ALA A 104 -7.83 -1.00 8.63
C ALA A 104 -7.42 -0.63 10.06
N GLY A 105 -6.12 -0.70 10.34
CA GLY A 105 -5.52 -0.31 11.62
C GLY A 105 -5.55 1.18 11.94
N GLY A 106 -6.03 2.03 11.03
CA GLY A 106 -6.08 3.48 11.25
C GLY A 106 -4.73 4.19 11.15
N ALA A 107 -3.73 3.57 10.51
CA ALA A 107 -2.41 4.16 10.35
C ALA A 107 -2.46 5.50 9.58
N ASN A 108 -1.71 6.50 10.05
CA ASN A 108 -1.57 7.80 9.40
C ASN A 108 -0.44 7.82 8.36
N VAL A 109 0.49 6.87 8.45
CA VAL A 109 1.57 6.68 7.49
C VAL A 109 1.45 5.29 6.88
N VAL A 110 1.37 5.23 5.56
CA VAL A 110 1.21 3.99 4.79
C VAL A 110 2.42 3.81 3.88
N LEU A 111 3.08 2.67 3.99
CA LEU A 111 4.18 2.29 3.10
C LEU A 111 3.66 1.24 2.11
N LEU A 112 3.80 1.51 0.82
CA LEU A 112 3.48 0.58 -0.26
C LEU A 112 4.76 0.23 -1.03
N ASP A 113 4.98 -1.07 -1.22
CA ASP A 113 6.14 -1.60 -1.93
C ASP A 113 5.64 -2.23 -3.24
N ASP A 114 5.96 -1.55 -4.36
CA ASP A 114 5.61 -1.95 -5.73
C ASP A 114 4.11 -2.34 -5.88
N PRO A 115 3.18 -1.45 -5.48
CA PRO A 115 1.76 -1.82 -5.36
C PRO A 115 1.10 -2.18 -6.69
N THR A 116 1.65 -1.77 -7.82
CA THR A 116 1.08 -2.02 -9.15
C THR A 116 1.78 -3.12 -9.93
N ALA A 117 2.77 -3.80 -9.33
CA ALA A 117 3.49 -4.89 -9.99
C ALA A 117 2.53 -5.96 -10.56
N GLY A 118 2.77 -6.38 -11.79
CA GLY A 118 1.99 -7.44 -12.44
C GLY A 118 0.60 -7.04 -12.94
N MET A 119 0.20 -5.78 -12.81
CA MET A 119 -1.07 -5.25 -13.33
C MET A 119 -0.95 -4.83 -14.79
N SER A 120 -2.03 -5.01 -15.54
CA SER A 120 -2.18 -4.39 -16.87
C SER A 120 -2.28 -2.87 -16.74
N ARG A 121 -1.97 -2.13 -17.82
CA ARG A 121 -2.04 -0.65 -17.82
C ARG A 121 -3.41 -0.12 -17.39
N SER A 122 -4.49 -0.77 -17.79
CA SER A 122 -5.86 -0.37 -17.40
C SER A 122 -6.16 -0.64 -15.94
N GLU A 123 -5.63 -1.71 -15.37
CA GLU A 123 -5.72 -2.01 -13.94
C GLU A 123 -4.89 -1.03 -13.12
N THR A 124 -3.65 -0.77 -13.53
CA THR A 124 -2.76 0.23 -12.92
C THR A 124 -3.43 1.58 -12.79
N THR A 125 -4.05 2.09 -13.87
CA THR A 125 -4.74 3.39 -13.84
C THR A 125 -5.85 3.41 -12.79
N ARG A 126 -6.69 2.37 -12.75
CA ARG A 126 -7.77 2.26 -11.74
C ARG A 126 -7.22 2.12 -10.33
N PHE A 127 -6.13 1.39 -10.18
CA PHE A 127 -5.50 1.13 -8.90
C PHE A 127 -4.83 2.40 -8.32
N ILE A 128 -4.22 3.25 -9.16
CA ILE A 128 -3.72 4.57 -8.77
C ILE A 128 -4.85 5.42 -8.16
N HIS A 129 -6.03 5.45 -8.81
CA HIS A 129 -7.18 6.17 -8.27
C HIS A 129 -7.63 5.61 -6.92
N LEU A 130 -7.67 4.28 -6.79
CA LEU A 130 -8.00 3.63 -5.54
C LEU A 130 -7.00 4.01 -4.42
N ILE A 131 -5.69 3.92 -4.69
CA ILE A 131 -4.66 4.30 -3.71
C ILE A 131 -4.86 5.74 -3.24
N LYS A 132 -5.07 6.69 -4.15
CA LYS A 132 -5.33 8.09 -3.80
C LYS A 132 -6.55 8.24 -2.89
N GLU A 133 -7.65 7.60 -3.24
CA GLU A 133 -8.91 7.66 -2.48
C GLU A 133 -8.73 7.09 -1.07
N VAL A 134 -8.11 5.92 -0.93
CA VAL A 134 -7.96 5.26 0.37
C VAL A 134 -6.86 5.87 1.27
N THR A 135 -5.93 6.61 0.68
CA THR A 135 -4.85 7.29 1.41
C THR A 135 -5.07 8.78 1.59
N GLU A 136 -6.24 9.29 1.21
CA GLU A 136 -6.59 10.70 1.45
C GLU A 136 -6.46 11.07 2.93
N GLY A 137 -5.81 12.20 3.21
CA GLY A 137 -5.51 12.66 4.58
C GLY A 137 -4.42 11.86 5.32
N ARG A 138 -3.71 10.96 4.65
CA ARG A 138 -2.60 10.17 5.18
C ARG A 138 -1.30 10.51 4.47
N THR A 139 -0.18 10.18 5.10
CA THR A 139 1.11 10.20 4.43
C THR A 139 1.32 8.87 3.71
N LEU A 140 1.46 8.91 2.39
CA LEU A 140 1.82 7.75 1.58
C LEU A 140 3.30 7.83 1.21
N LEU A 141 4.06 6.78 1.51
CA LEU A 141 5.37 6.52 0.93
C LEU A 141 5.26 5.26 0.06
N THR A 142 5.52 5.40 -1.23
CA THR A 142 5.55 4.25 -2.14
C THR A 142 6.92 4.11 -2.80
N VAL A 143 7.37 2.87 -2.94
CA VAL A 143 8.52 2.51 -3.77
C VAL A 143 7.96 1.93 -5.06
N GLU A 144 8.36 2.48 -6.19
CA GLU A 144 7.85 2.12 -7.51
C GLU A 144 8.93 2.31 -8.57
N HIS A 145 8.84 1.52 -9.62
CA HIS A 145 9.71 1.60 -10.78
C HIS A 145 8.98 2.05 -12.04
N ASP A 146 7.64 2.00 -12.07
CA ASP A 146 6.83 2.56 -13.16
C ASP A 146 6.66 4.07 -12.98
N MET A 147 7.28 4.83 -13.88
CA MET A 147 7.24 6.30 -13.86
C MET A 147 5.82 6.85 -14.00
N GLY A 148 4.93 6.16 -14.72
CA GLY A 148 3.53 6.55 -14.83
C GLY A 148 2.81 6.51 -13.49
N VAL A 149 3.09 5.49 -12.69
CA VAL A 149 2.56 5.34 -11.32
C VAL A 149 3.15 6.42 -10.42
N VAL A 150 4.49 6.57 -10.43
CA VAL A 150 5.18 7.56 -9.59
C VAL A 150 4.65 8.97 -9.85
N PHE A 151 4.61 9.41 -11.12
CA PHE A 151 4.09 10.74 -11.47
C PHE A 151 2.57 10.87 -11.25
N GLY A 152 1.87 9.75 -11.26
CA GLY A 152 0.44 9.72 -10.98
C GLY A 152 0.09 9.87 -9.50
N LEU A 153 0.95 9.40 -8.58
CA LEU A 153 0.66 9.35 -7.14
C LEU A 153 1.35 10.45 -6.33
N ALA A 154 2.59 10.80 -6.69
CA ALA A 154 3.47 11.51 -5.78
C ALA A 154 3.31 13.04 -5.81
N ASP A 155 3.33 13.66 -4.63
CA ASP A 155 3.53 15.10 -4.45
C ASP A 155 5.03 15.45 -4.49
N LYS A 156 5.88 14.52 -4.04
CA LYS A 156 7.35 14.61 -4.09
C LYS A 156 7.95 13.26 -4.46
N ILE A 157 9.05 13.30 -5.21
CA ILE A 157 9.75 12.12 -5.70
C ILE A 157 11.20 12.17 -5.24
N ALA A 158 11.65 11.10 -4.57
CA ALA A 158 13.05 10.83 -4.33
C ALA A 158 13.56 9.84 -5.38
N VAL A 159 14.57 10.21 -6.16
CA VAL A 159 15.21 9.31 -7.13
C VAL A 159 16.47 8.73 -6.50
N VAL A 160 16.49 7.39 -6.38
CA VAL A 160 17.62 6.66 -5.78
C VAL A 160 18.35 5.88 -6.86
N VAL A 161 19.66 6.10 -6.97
CA VAL A 161 20.52 5.39 -7.92
C VAL A 161 21.76 4.90 -7.17
N TYR A 162 22.03 3.60 -7.24
CA TYR A 162 23.15 2.95 -6.52
C TYR A 162 23.21 3.27 -5.02
N GLY A 163 22.03 3.42 -4.37
CA GLY A 163 21.95 3.73 -2.94
C GLY A 163 22.05 5.20 -2.58
N GLU A 164 22.23 6.09 -3.56
CA GLU A 164 22.30 7.54 -3.36
C GLU A 164 21.04 8.24 -3.86
N VAL A 165 20.55 9.22 -3.10
CA VAL A 165 19.45 10.08 -3.54
C VAL A 165 20.02 11.16 -4.46
N ILE A 166 19.74 11.03 -5.77
CA ILE A 166 20.25 11.98 -6.78
C ILE A 166 19.33 13.18 -7.03
N ALA A 167 18.05 13.05 -6.63
CA ALA A 167 17.05 14.12 -6.70
C ALA A 167 15.96 13.91 -5.65
N PHE A 168 15.43 15.01 -5.09
CA PHE A 168 14.25 15.00 -4.23
C PHE A 168 13.48 16.31 -4.44
N ASP A 169 12.40 16.27 -5.23
CA ASP A 169 11.60 17.47 -5.54
C ASP A 169 10.20 17.07 -6.03
N THR A 170 9.43 18.08 -6.48
CA THR A 170 8.12 17.85 -7.13
C THR A 170 8.28 17.10 -8.45
N PRO A 171 7.22 16.40 -8.92
CA PRO A 171 7.25 15.62 -10.17
C PRO A 171 7.80 16.39 -11.37
N ASP A 172 7.37 17.64 -11.57
CA ASP A 172 7.80 18.45 -12.71
C ASP A 172 9.30 18.78 -12.68
N LYS A 173 9.84 19.12 -11.50
CA LYS A 173 11.25 19.40 -11.33
C LYS A 173 12.11 18.15 -11.48
N VAL A 174 11.65 17.01 -10.94
CA VAL A 174 12.33 15.71 -11.11
C VAL A 174 12.37 15.33 -12.58
N ARG A 175 11.28 15.51 -13.32
CA ARG A 175 11.22 15.24 -14.76
C ARG A 175 12.19 16.11 -15.56
N ALA A 176 12.39 17.37 -15.17
CA ALA A 176 13.29 18.31 -15.82
C ALA A 176 14.77 18.16 -15.38
N ASN A 177 15.07 17.33 -14.40
CA ASN A 177 16.40 17.17 -13.86
C ASN A 177 17.30 16.36 -14.79
N ALA A 178 18.39 16.97 -15.29
CA ALA A 178 19.30 16.35 -16.24
C ALA A 178 19.96 15.06 -15.71
N ARG A 179 20.34 15.03 -14.41
CA ARG A 179 20.91 13.81 -13.78
C ARG A 179 19.92 12.65 -13.73
N VAL A 180 18.64 12.95 -13.52
CA VAL A 180 17.57 11.94 -13.52
C VAL A 180 17.34 11.43 -14.94
N GLN A 181 17.30 12.33 -15.93
CA GLN A 181 17.16 11.95 -17.34
C GLN A 181 18.32 11.09 -17.82
N GLU A 182 19.55 11.43 -17.46
CA GLU A 182 20.75 10.67 -17.82
C GLU A 182 20.75 9.26 -17.17
N ALA A 183 20.39 9.16 -15.88
CA ALA A 183 20.30 7.89 -15.17
C ALA A 183 19.19 6.98 -15.76
N TYR A 184 18.05 7.57 -16.14
CA TYR A 184 16.93 6.84 -16.74
C TYR A 184 17.24 6.39 -18.18
N LEU A 185 17.83 7.25 -19.00
CA LEU A 185 18.23 6.89 -20.36
C LEU A 185 19.38 5.89 -20.38
N GLY A 186 20.30 5.96 -19.43
CA GLY A 186 21.38 4.99 -19.25
C GLY A 186 20.86 3.59 -18.90
N SER A 187 19.85 3.49 -18.05
CA SER A 187 19.20 2.20 -17.72
C SER A 187 18.41 1.61 -18.91
N ALA A 188 17.67 2.43 -19.64
CA ALA A 188 16.91 1.99 -20.82
C ALA A 188 17.83 1.46 -21.95
N VAL A 189 19.03 2.02 -22.10
CA VAL A 189 20.03 1.51 -23.07
C VAL A 189 20.66 0.21 -22.59
N ALA A 190 20.89 0.05 -21.27
CA ALA A 190 21.43 -1.18 -20.70
C ALA A 190 20.45 -2.36 -20.84
N ASP A 191 19.17 -2.12 -20.58
CA ASP A 191 18.10 -3.14 -20.71
C ASP A 191 17.89 -3.57 -22.17
N ALA A 192 18.00 -2.63 -23.13
CA ALA A 192 17.93 -2.94 -24.55
C ALA A 192 19.12 -3.79 -25.05
N GLN A 193 20.30 -3.66 -24.44
CA GLN A 193 21.48 -4.47 -24.75
C GLN A 193 21.47 -5.86 -24.07
N ALA A 194 20.83 -5.99 -22.91
CA ALA A 194 20.71 -7.25 -22.18
C ALA A 194 19.62 -8.18 -22.76
N GLY A 195 18.63 -7.63 -23.46
CA GLY A 195 17.53 -8.40 -24.09
C GLY A 195 17.83 -8.94 -25.51
N GLY A 196 19.04 -8.77 -26.01
CA GLY A 196 19.47 -9.14 -27.38
C GLY A 196 20.30 -10.42 -27.47
N HIS A 197 20.01 -11.44 -26.64
CA HIS A 197 20.63 -12.77 -26.77
C HIS A 197 19.59 -13.87 -26.76
#